data_19dc07e8045e35e3ac0a2c55eafb6c38
#
_entry.id   19dc07e8045e35e3ac0a2c55eafb6c38
#
_cell.length_a   1.000
_cell.length_b   1.000
_cell.length_c   1.000
_cell.angle_alpha   90.00
_cell.angle_beta   90.00
_cell.angle_gamma   90.00
#
_symmetry.space_group_name_H-M   'P 1'
#
loop_
_entity.id
_entity.type
_entity.pdbx_description
1 polymer ?
#
loop_
_entity_poly.entity_id
_entity_poly.type
_entity_poly.pdbx_seq_one_letter_code
_entity_poly.pdbx_strand_id
1 'polypeptide(L)' 'MRLEGIIIHKTVYKERDLICKVLLRDGNLATLYFYGGKGGGKKNKGTILELGFMIKVLLAPRRKKIEQEIHIAQEWELLW' A
#
# COMPACT_ATOMS: atom_id res chain seq x y z
N MET A 1 0.81 -7.90 -10.05
CA MET A 1 -0.62 -7.65 -9.83
C MET A 1 -0.82 -6.21 -9.39
N ARG A 2 -1.82 -5.56 -9.92
CA ARG A 2 -2.12 -4.16 -9.57
C ARG A 2 -3.45 -4.05 -8.85
N LEU A 3 -3.48 -3.17 -7.85
CA LEU A 3 -4.69 -2.89 -7.10
C LEU A 3 -4.95 -1.39 -7.10
N GLU A 4 -6.23 -1.03 -7.06
CA GLU A 4 -6.65 0.35 -6.87
C GLU A 4 -7.62 0.40 -5.71
N GLY A 5 -7.48 1.40 -4.86
CA GLY A 5 -8.37 1.54 -3.73
C GLY A 5 -8.12 2.78 -2.91
N ILE A 6 -8.92 2.93 -1.88
CA ILE A 6 -8.87 4.09 -0.99
C ILE A 6 -8.26 3.68 0.34
N ILE A 7 -7.31 4.46 0.82
CA ILE A 7 -6.67 4.21 2.12
C ILE A 7 -7.66 4.56 3.21
N ILE A 8 -8.03 3.58 4.02
CA ILE A 8 -8.99 3.77 5.12
C ILE A 8 -8.34 3.66 6.50
N HIS A 9 -7.13 3.12 6.56
CA HIS A 9 -6.40 3.00 7.81
C HIS A 9 -4.91 3.01 7.52
N LYS A 10 -4.14 3.64 8.40
CA LYS A 10 -2.70 3.79 8.22
C LYS A 10 -2.00 3.62 9.56
N THR A 11 -0.96 2.80 9.59
CA THR A 11 -0.14 2.57 10.78
C THR A 11 1.34 2.68 10.40
N VAL A 12 2.08 3.50 11.13
CA VAL A 12 3.53 3.61 10.96
C VAL A 12 4.18 2.37 11.58
N TYR A 13 5.11 1.77 10.85
CA TYR A 13 5.83 0.59 11.31
C TYR A 13 7.32 0.79 11.04
N LYS A 14 8.15 0.50 12.04
CA LYS A 14 9.61 0.63 11.94
C LYS A 14 10.07 2.02 11.45
N GLU A 15 9.42 3.07 11.92
CA GLU A 15 9.77 4.47 11.65
C GLU A 15 9.56 4.94 10.20
N ARG A 16 9.82 4.10 9.21
CA ARG A 16 9.76 4.50 7.80
C ARG A 16 8.67 3.81 7.00
N ASP A 17 8.23 2.68 7.49
CA ASP A 17 7.29 1.85 6.75
C ASP A 17 5.87 2.15 7.16
N LEU A 18 4.93 1.86 6.28
CA LEU A 18 3.51 1.99 6.56
C LEU A 18 2.81 0.68 6.28
N ILE A 19 1.87 0.35 7.15
CA ILE A 19 0.91 -0.71 6.90
C ILE A 19 -0.43 -0.03 6.72
N CYS A 20 -1.05 -0.21 5.58
CA CYS A 20 -2.32 0.44 5.25
C CYS A 20 -3.40 -0.59 4.95
N LYS A 21 -4.62 -0.28 5.40
CA LYS A 21 -5.79 -1.00 4.94
C LYS A 21 -6.41 -0.20 3.81
N VAL A 22 -6.66 -0.86 2.71
CA VAL A 22 -7.16 -0.23 1.50
C VAL A 22 -8.49 -0.86 1.11
N LEU A 23 -9.49 -0.03 0.90
CA LEU A 23 -10.78 -0.48 0.41
C LEU A 23 -10.71 -0.53 -1.12
N LEU A 24 -10.80 -1.75 -1.66
CA LEU A 24 -10.70 -1.98 -3.09
C LEU A 24 -12.02 -1.67 -3.79
N ARG A 25 -11.96 -1.53 -5.11
CA ARG A 25 -13.17 -1.22 -5.90
C ARG A 25 -14.28 -2.24 -5.78
N ASP A 26 -13.93 -3.49 -5.53
CA ASP A 26 -14.91 -4.57 -5.39
C ASP A 26 -15.51 -4.66 -3.98
N GLY A 27 -15.13 -3.74 -3.09
CA GLY A 27 -15.62 -3.73 -1.72
C GLY A 27 -14.79 -4.54 -0.73
N ASN A 28 -13.79 -5.27 -1.20
CA ASN A 28 -12.91 -6.04 -0.33
C ASN A 28 -11.86 -5.13 0.30
N LEU A 29 -11.36 -5.56 1.46
CA LEU A 29 -10.25 -4.88 2.13
C LEU A 29 -8.96 -5.62 1.86
N ALA A 30 -7.90 -4.87 1.61
CA ALA A 30 -6.57 -5.41 1.47
C ALA A 30 -5.64 -4.73 2.46
N THR A 31 -4.75 -5.51 3.07
CA THR A 31 -3.71 -4.97 3.94
C THR A 31 -2.42 -4.93 3.14
N LEU A 32 -1.84 -3.74 3.03
CA LEU A 32 -0.64 -3.52 2.22
C LEU A 32 0.50 -3.00 3.08
N TYR A 33 1.69 -3.51 2.82
CA TYR A 33 2.92 -3.06 3.47
C TYR A 33 3.69 -2.20 2.48
N PHE A 34 3.99 -0.96 2.88
CA PHE A 34 4.70 0.00 2.06
C PHE A 34 6.08 0.27 2.66
N TYR A 35 7.10 -0.34 2.10
CA TYR A 35 8.48 -0.09 2.53
C TYR A 35 8.86 1.36 2.23
N GLY A 36 9.27 2.07 3.26
CA GLY A 36 9.60 3.48 3.12
C GLY A 36 8.41 4.38 2.78
N GLY A 37 7.19 3.88 2.98
CA GLY A 37 5.98 4.60 2.59
C GLY A 37 5.80 5.94 3.28
N LYS A 38 6.33 6.08 4.49
CA LYS A 38 6.25 7.36 5.20
C LYS A 38 7.00 8.47 4.47
N GLY A 39 8.10 8.15 3.79
CA GLY A 39 8.90 9.11 3.06
C GLY A 39 8.65 9.14 1.55
N GLY A 40 7.69 8.34 1.06
CA GLY A 40 7.40 8.24 -0.35
C GLY A 40 8.31 7.30 -1.14
N GLY A 41 9.45 6.92 -0.55
CA GLY A 41 10.40 6.03 -1.20
C GLY A 41 11.10 6.62 -2.41
N LYS A 42 12.13 5.94 -2.90
CA LYS A 42 12.90 6.42 -4.06
C LYS A 42 12.13 6.32 -5.37
N LYS A 43 11.39 5.24 -5.55
CA LYS A 43 10.65 5.00 -6.79
C LYS A 43 9.33 5.75 -6.85
N ASN A 44 8.84 6.21 -5.71
CA ASN A 44 7.53 6.83 -5.58
C ASN A 44 7.67 8.26 -5.09
N LYS A 45 8.57 8.98 -5.71
CA LYS A 45 8.98 10.34 -5.32
C LYS A 45 7.82 11.23 -4.92
N GLY A 46 7.81 11.65 -3.67
CA GLY A 46 6.85 12.61 -3.19
C GLY A 46 5.43 12.10 -3.00
N THR A 47 5.17 10.83 -3.29
CA THR A 47 3.84 10.28 -3.05
C THR A 47 3.66 10.01 -1.56
N ILE A 48 2.85 10.79 -0.92
CA ILE A 48 2.54 10.66 0.49
C ILE A 48 1.22 9.92 0.62
N LEU A 49 1.22 8.88 1.46
CA LEU A 49 0.03 8.06 1.67
C LEU A 49 -0.79 8.64 2.80
N GLU A 50 -2.01 9.05 2.52
CA GLU A 50 -2.92 9.64 3.49
C GLU A 50 -4.28 8.97 3.46
N LEU A 51 -5.01 9.07 4.57
CA LEU A 51 -6.36 8.55 4.64
C LEU A 51 -7.26 9.24 3.62
N GLY A 52 -8.07 8.46 2.94
CA GLY A 52 -8.98 8.97 1.93
C GLY A 52 -8.38 9.10 0.54
N PHE A 53 -7.08 8.93 0.41
CA PHE A 53 -6.43 8.97 -0.90
C PHE A 53 -6.75 7.71 -1.69
N MET A 54 -7.06 7.88 -2.96
CA MET A 54 -7.18 6.77 -3.88
C MET A 54 -5.83 6.52 -4.53
N ILE A 55 -5.35 5.30 -4.43
CA ILE A 55 -4.03 4.93 -4.91
C ILE A 55 -4.10 3.73 -5.84
N LYS A 56 -3.10 3.63 -6.68
CA LYS A 56 -2.85 2.48 -7.53
C LYS A 56 -1.55 1.86 -7.07
N VAL A 57 -1.56 0.56 -6.86
CA VAL A 57 -0.43 -0.15 -6.28
C VAL A 57 -0.05 -1.32 -7.15
N LEU A 58 1.26 -1.46 -7.39
CA LEU A 58 1.82 -2.65 -8.00
C LEU A 58 2.34 -3.53 -6.88
N LEU A 59 1.81 -4.75 -6.79
CA LEU A 59 2.19 -5.68 -5.74
C LEU A 59 3.43 -6.46 -6.14
N ALA A 60 4.28 -6.71 -5.14
CA ALA A 60 5.44 -7.58 -5.33
C ALA A 60 4.96 -9.01 -5.53
N PRO A 61 5.67 -9.81 -6.35
CA PRO A 61 5.32 -11.22 -6.52
C PRO A 61 5.46 -11.98 -5.22
N ARG A 62 4.50 -12.88 -4.96
CA ARG A 62 4.60 -13.76 -3.81
C ARG A 62 5.50 -14.93 -4.15
N ARG A 63 6.50 -15.18 -3.32
CA ARG A 63 7.42 -16.29 -3.49
C ARG A 63 7.03 -17.50 -2.67
N LYS A 64 6.29 -17.29 -1.59
CA LYS A 64 5.90 -18.34 -0.67
C LYS A 64 4.43 -18.22 -0.35
N LYS A 65 3.83 -19.35 -0.02
CA LYS A 65 2.51 -19.34 0.55
C LYS A 65 2.60 -18.65 1.91
N ILE A 66 1.99 -17.49 2.02
CA ILE A 66 2.00 -16.70 3.23
C ILE A 66 0.65 -16.89 3.91
N GLU A 67 0.67 -17.29 5.18
CA GLU A 67 -0.55 -17.41 5.96
C GLU A 67 -1.20 -16.06 6.24
N GLN A 68 -0.39 -15.03 6.30
CA GLN A 68 -0.88 -13.68 6.50
C GLN A 68 -1.28 -13.07 5.17
N GLU A 69 -2.43 -12.42 5.14
CA GLU A 69 -2.95 -11.78 3.94
C GLU A 69 -2.40 -10.37 3.75
N ILE A 70 -1.12 -10.18 4.04
CA ILE A 70 -0.45 -8.91 3.84
C ILE A 70 0.29 -8.96 2.52
N HIS A 71 -0.02 -8.01 1.65
CA HIS A 71 0.65 -7.87 0.36
C HIS A 71 1.70 -6.78 0.46
N ILE A 72 2.81 -6.97 -0.22
CA ILE A 72 3.88 -5.98 -0.25
C ILE A 72 3.69 -5.09 -1.48
N ALA A 73 3.58 -3.79 -1.24
CA ALA A 73 3.48 -2.80 -2.31
C ALA A 73 4.89 -2.54 -2.86
N GLN A 74 5.08 -2.83 -4.13
CA GLN A 74 6.35 -2.61 -4.80
C GLN A 74 6.44 -1.17 -5.33
N GLU A 75 5.37 -0.70 -5.94
CA GLU A 75 5.26 0.67 -6.44
C GLU A 75 3.85 1.16 -6.19
N TRP A 76 3.69 2.46 -5.99
CA TRP A 76 2.38 3.06 -5.79
C TRP A 76 2.36 4.47 -6.33
N GLU A 77 1.16 4.92 -6.71
CA GLU A 77 0.96 6.28 -7.16
C GLU A 77 -0.40 6.79 -6.69
N LEU A 78 -0.49 8.09 -6.51
CA LEU A 78 -1.72 8.75 -6.12
C LEU A 78 -2.61 8.95 -7.36
N LEU A 79 -3.87 8.50 -7.26
CA LEU A 79 -4.88 8.76 -8.29
C LEU A 79 -5.75 9.96 -7.91
N TRP A 80 -6.07 10.03 -6.62
CA TRP A 80 -6.89 11.11 -6.05
C TRP A 80 -6.37 11.54 -4.70
#